data_f6c63a6c5b0ab39cadbb3b574c970dd2
#
_entry.id   f6c63a6c5b0ab39cadbb3b574c970dd2
#
_cell.length_a   1.000
_cell.length_b   1.000
_cell.length_c   1.000
_cell.angle_alpha   90.00
_cell.angle_beta   90.00
_cell.angle_gamma   90.00
#
_symmetry.space_group_name_H-M   'P 1'
#
loop_
_entity.id
_entity.type
_entity.pdbx_description
1 polymer ?
#
loop_
_entity_poly.entity_id
_entity_poly.type
_entity_poly.pdbx_seq_one_letter_code
_entity_poly.pdbx_strand_id
1 'polypeptide(L)'
;MRLAVVLGPVLAAALASAALGQATPDGATIFARCAACHTATGAGVPGAYPPLNSDFRNLATRADGRRYLTLAVVRGLTGPLTIEDKPYRGVMPAQAGLDNGAVAAVLNHVGSQISKSGPAFRPFTAAEVARARAGASALTGADVARLHSAAGGR
;
A
#
# COMPACT_ATOMS: atom_id res chain seq x y z
N MET A 1 -70.94 23.99 -14.73
CA MET A 1 -70.13 22.74 -14.70
C MET A 1 -68.70 23.11 -14.28
N ARG A 2 -68.34 22.79 -13.05
CA ARG A 2 -66.95 23.06 -12.50
C ARG A 2 -66.20 21.71 -12.48
N LEU A 3 -65.17 21.54 -13.28
CA LEU A 3 -64.28 20.39 -13.25
C LEU A 3 -63.29 20.61 -12.07
N ALA A 4 -63.35 19.72 -11.10
CA ALA A 4 -62.32 19.60 -10.06
C ALA A 4 -61.18 18.72 -10.55
N VAL A 5 -59.98 19.29 -10.68
CA VAL A 5 -58.75 18.54 -10.95
C VAL A 5 -58.20 18.07 -9.60
N VAL A 6 -58.21 16.75 -9.42
CA VAL A 6 -57.59 16.10 -8.25
C VAL A 6 -56.12 15.83 -8.57
N LEU A 7 -55.22 16.60 -7.96
CA LEU A 7 -53.79 16.29 -7.96
C LEU A 7 -53.53 15.22 -6.89
N GLY A 8 -53.19 13.99 -7.36
CA GLY A 8 -52.69 12.94 -6.49
C GLY A 8 -51.22 13.18 -6.09
N PRO A 9 -50.80 12.80 -4.87
CA PRO A 9 -49.41 12.96 -4.44
C PRO A 9 -48.50 11.92 -5.14
N VAL A 10 -47.50 12.40 -5.85
CA VAL A 10 -46.42 11.57 -6.40
C VAL A 10 -45.54 11.16 -5.23
N LEU A 11 -45.57 9.89 -4.86
CA LEU A 11 -44.75 9.25 -3.85
C LEU A 11 -43.33 9.10 -4.43
N ALA A 12 -42.41 9.99 -4.11
CA ALA A 12 -41.00 9.89 -4.46
C ALA A 12 -40.37 8.79 -3.60
N ALA A 13 -40.21 7.60 -4.18
CA ALA A 13 -39.45 6.51 -3.56
C ALA A 13 -37.97 6.88 -3.61
N ALA A 14 -37.41 7.32 -2.50
CA ALA A 14 -35.96 7.49 -2.32
C ALA A 14 -35.30 6.10 -2.32
N LEU A 15 -34.64 5.75 -3.41
CA LEU A 15 -33.75 4.60 -3.50
C LEU A 15 -32.49 4.91 -2.66
N ALA A 16 -32.51 4.50 -1.40
CA ALA A 16 -31.30 4.43 -0.59
C ALA A 16 -30.40 3.33 -1.18
N SER A 17 -29.45 3.74 -2.01
CA SER A 17 -28.37 2.86 -2.44
C SER A 17 -27.56 2.47 -1.21
N ALA A 18 -27.81 1.27 -0.67
CA ALA A 18 -26.94 0.66 0.31
C ALA A 18 -25.58 0.46 -0.36
N ALA A 19 -24.61 1.31 -0.02
CA ALA A 19 -23.23 1.08 -0.33
C ALA A 19 -22.84 -0.22 0.39
N LEU A 20 -22.80 -1.32 -0.35
CA LEU A 20 -22.23 -2.58 0.12
C LEU A 20 -20.78 -2.25 0.49
N GLY A 21 -20.51 -2.09 1.78
CA GLY A 21 -19.18 -1.88 2.31
C GLY A 21 -18.31 -3.03 1.84
N GLN A 22 -17.41 -2.78 0.90
CA GLN A 22 -16.41 -3.76 0.51
C GLN A 22 -15.61 -4.07 1.78
N ALA A 23 -15.57 -5.35 2.16
CA ALA A 23 -14.80 -5.79 3.30
C ALA A 23 -13.35 -5.30 3.10
N THR A 24 -12.81 -4.61 4.11
CA THR A 24 -11.43 -4.14 4.08
C THR A 24 -10.52 -5.37 3.92
N PRO A 25 -9.67 -5.43 2.89
CA PRO A 25 -8.79 -6.57 2.70
C PRO A 25 -7.95 -6.83 3.95
N ASP A 26 -7.84 -8.09 4.38
CA ASP A 26 -7.02 -8.45 5.52
C ASP A 26 -5.52 -8.37 5.14
N GLY A 27 -4.82 -7.42 5.75
CA GLY A 27 -3.39 -7.20 5.50
C GLY A 27 -2.52 -8.39 5.89
N ALA A 28 -2.89 -9.17 6.91
CA ALA A 28 -2.17 -10.38 7.32
C ALA A 28 -2.27 -11.47 6.25
N THR A 29 -3.47 -11.72 5.74
CA THR A 29 -3.69 -12.67 4.64
C THR A 29 -2.90 -12.28 3.39
N ILE A 30 -2.86 -10.98 3.06
CA ILE A 30 -2.06 -10.50 1.93
C ILE A 30 -0.57 -10.67 2.21
N PHE A 31 -0.11 -10.38 3.44
CA PHE A 31 1.30 -10.48 3.83
C PHE A 31 1.84 -11.91 3.74
N ALA A 32 1.02 -12.93 3.85
CA ALA A 32 1.45 -14.33 3.75
C ALA A 32 2.28 -14.62 2.48
N ARG A 33 1.96 -13.99 1.34
CA ARG A 33 2.76 -14.07 0.11
C ARG A 33 4.10 -13.34 0.19
N CYS A 34 4.16 -12.25 0.95
CA CYS A 34 5.38 -11.47 1.15
C CYS A 34 6.36 -12.21 2.09
N ALA A 35 5.81 -12.96 3.04
CA ALA A 35 6.57 -13.74 4.01
C ALA A 35 7.45 -14.82 3.37
N ALA A 36 7.15 -15.25 2.15
CA ALA A 36 8.00 -16.19 1.40
C ALA A 36 9.44 -15.68 1.22
N CYS A 37 9.59 -14.35 1.10
CA CYS A 37 10.91 -13.69 0.98
C CYS A 37 11.27 -12.92 2.26
N HIS A 38 10.33 -12.13 2.80
CA HIS A 38 10.59 -11.28 3.96
C HIS A 38 10.47 -12.00 5.30
N THR A 39 10.16 -13.30 5.31
CA THR A 39 9.80 -14.14 6.48
C THR A 39 8.54 -13.67 7.21
N ALA A 40 7.95 -14.53 8.02
CA ALA A 40 6.73 -14.19 8.77
C ALA A 40 6.95 -13.07 9.81
N THR A 41 8.18 -12.90 10.26
CA THR A 41 8.58 -11.85 11.21
C THR A 41 9.07 -10.57 10.56
N GLY A 42 9.18 -10.53 9.22
CA GLY A 42 9.76 -9.42 8.49
C GLY A 42 11.28 -9.29 8.65
N ALA A 43 11.96 -10.30 9.18
CA ALA A 43 13.42 -10.26 9.37
C ALA A 43 14.20 -10.34 8.05
N GLY A 44 13.55 -10.83 6.98
CA GLY A 44 14.21 -11.07 5.71
C GLY A 44 15.24 -12.19 5.77
N VAL A 45 16.11 -12.22 4.75
CA VAL A 45 17.26 -13.14 4.68
C VAL A 45 18.48 -12.31 4.30
N PRO A 46 19.51 -12.22 5.15
CA PRO A 46 20.69 -11.38 4.89
C PRO A 46 21.29 -11.64 3.51
N GLY A 47 21.56 -10.57 2.76
CA GLY A 47 22.11 -10.61 1.41
C GLY A 47 21.13 -11.00 0.30
N ALA A 48 20.01 -11.63 0.61
CA ALA A 48 19.00 -12.07 -0.34
C ALA A 48 17.73 -11.21 -0.31
N TYR A 49 17.09 -11.11 0.86
CA TYR A 49 15.81 -10.40 1.03
C TYR A 49 15.90 -9.44 2.20
N PRO A 50 15.57 -8.14 2.00
CA PRO A 50 15.73 -7.15 3.05
C PRO A 50 14.73 -7.32 4.20
N PRO A 51 15.10 -6.87 5.41
CA PRO A 51 14.18 -6.80 6.53
C PRO A 51 13.13 -5.69 6.32
N LEU A 52 11.99 -5.85 6.97
CA LEU A 52 10.90 -4.86 7.02
C LEU A 52 10.86 -4.22 8.42
N ASN A 53 11.97 -3.67 8.86
CA ASN A 53 12.16 -3.17 10.22
C ASN A 53 12.23 -1.63 10.28
N SER A 54 13.33 -1.10 10.84
CA SER A 54 13.50 0.32 11.12
C SER A 54 13.51 1.18 9.86
N ASP A 55 14.06 0.68 8.74
CA ASP A 55 14.05 1.39 7.47
C ASP A 55 12.61 1.61 6.96
N PHE A 56 11.75 0.59 7.01
CA PHE A 56 10.33 0.73 6.68
C PHE A 56 9.66 1.84 7.52
N ARG A 57 9.92 1.85 8.83
CA ARG A 57 9.31 2.83 9.75
C ARG A 57 9.83 4.25 9.47
N ASN A 58 11.11 4.41 9.17
CA ASN A 58 11.69 5.70 8.80
C ASN A 58 11.08 6.22 7.50
N LEU A 59 11.00 5.40 6.46
CA LEU A 59 10.35 5.73 5.19
C LEU A 59 8.87 6.12 5.40
N ALA A 60 8.14 5.40 6.26
CA ALA A 60 6.72 5.64 6.51
C ALA A 60 6.42 6.99 7.19
N THR A 61 7.43 7.72 7.72
CA THR A 61 7.26 9.06 8.29
C THR A 61 7.24 10.18 7.26
N ARG A 62 7.77 9.95 6.04
CA ARG A 62 7.99 10.96 5.02
C ARG A 62 7.05 10.75 3.83
N ALA A 63 6.61 11.83 3.21
CA ALA A 63 5.72 11.73 2.04
C ALA A 63 6.37 10.91 0.90
N ASP A 64 7.65 11.19 0.59
CA ASP A 64 8.38 10.47 -0.45
C ASP A 64 8.66 9.02 -0.07
N GLY A 65 8.93 8.75 1.22
CA GLY A 65 9.10 7.39 1.72
C GLY A 65 7.81 6.57 1.62
N ARG A 66 6.67 7.15 1.97
CA ARG A 66 5.36 6.50 1.83
C ARG A 66 5.03 6.22 0.36
N ARG A 67 5.36 7.18 -0.53
CA ARG A 67 5.24 6.97 -1.97
C ARG A 67 6.14 5.81 -2.44
N TYR A 68 7.41 5.80 -2.01
CA TYR A 68 8.35 4.72 -2.31
C TYR A 68 7.82 3.36 -1.85
N LEU A 69 7.40 3.22 -0.59
CA LEU A 69 6.85 1.97 -0.04
C LEU A 69 5.64 1.46 -0.84
N THR A 70 4.75 2.37 -1.25
CA THR A 70 3.63 2.02 -2.11
C THR A 70 4.10 1.50 -3.47
N LEU A 71 5.03 2.21 -4.11
CA LEU A 71 5.54 1.84 -5.43
C LEU A 71 6.36 0.55 -5.39
N ALA A 72 7.11 0.31 -4.31
CA ALA A 72 7.82 -0.95 -4.10
C ALA A 72 6.87 -2.16 -4.15
N VAL A 73 5.70 -2.06 -3.51
CA VAL A 73 4.68 -3.11 -3.60
C VAL A 73 4.08 -3.21 -5.00
N VAL A 74 3.68 -2.08 -5.58
CA VAL A 74 2.89 -2.05 -6.82
C VAL A 74 3.73 -2.36 -8.06
N ARG A 75 4.98 -1.85 -8.12
CA ARG A 75 5.87 -1.95 -9.29
C ARG A 75 6.97 -2.99 -9.11
N GLY A 76 7.16 -3.46 -7.87
CA GLY A 76 8.30 -4.29 -7.52
C GLY A 76 9.61 -3.50 -7.48
N LEU A 77 10.69 -4.20 -7.18
CA LEU A 77 12.05 -3.65 -7.13
C LEU A 77 12.99 -4.56 -7.90
N THR A 78 13.92 -3.97 -8.64
CA THR A 78 15.00 -4.70 -9.34
C THR A 78 16.29 -3.90 -9.26
N GLY A 79 17.43 -4.61 -9.17
CA GLY A 79 18.75 -3.99 -9.12
C GLY A 79 19.30 -3.86 -7.69
N PRO A 80 20.45 -3.23 -7.56
CA PRO A 80 21.10 -3.07 -6.25
C PRO A 80 20.31 -2.13 -5.35
N LEU A 81 20.17 -2.53 -4.11
CA LEU A 81 19.52 -1.75 -3.06
C LEU A 81 20.34 -1.90 -1.79
N THR A 82 20.59 -0.81 -1.06
CA THR A 82 21.21 -0.86 0.25
C THR A 82 20.16 -0.54 1.30
N ILE A 83 19.97 -1.45 2.27
CA ILE A 83 19.03 -1.28 3.38
C ILE A 83 19.76 -1.61 4.67
N GLU A 84 19.74 -0.69 5.61
CA GLU A 84 20.44 -0.80 6.90
C GLU A 84 21.94 -1.17 6.69
N ASP A 85 22.61 -0.46 5.77
CA ASP A 85 24.00 -0.62 5.38
C ASP A 85 24.35 -2.00 4.76
N LYS A 86 23.36 -2.78 4.40
CA LYS A 86 23.55 -4.09 3.75
C LYS A 86 23.11 -4.05 2.29
N PRO A 87 23.92 -4.57 1.37
CA PRO A 87 23.56 -4.64 -0.04
C PRO A 87 22.60 -5.83 -0.30
N TYR A 88 21.57 -5.57 -1.11
CA TYR A 88 20.62 -6.55 -1.62
C TYR A 88 20.58 -6.47 -3.15
N ARG A 89 20.52 -7.61 -3.84
CA ARG A 89 20.51 -7.69 -5.31
C ARG A 89 19.35 -8.53 -5.84
N GLY A 90 18.41 -8.86 -4.98
CA GLY A 90 17.24 -9.66 -5.35
C GLY A 90 16.23 -8.89 -6.19
N VAL A 91 15.19 -9.59 -6.60
CA VAL A 91 14.02 -9.04 -7.28
C VAL A 91 12.83 -9.16 -6.35
N MET A 92 12.16 -8.05 -6.09
CA MET A 92 10.83 -8.04 -5.46
C MET A 92 9.79 -7.99 -6.58
N PRO A 93 8.99 -9.03 -6.79
CA PRO A 93 7.98 -9.04 -7.83
C PRO A 93 6.90 -7.97 -7.59
N ALA A 94 6.46 -7.33 -8.68
CA ALA A 94 5.35 -6.39 -8.62
C ALA A 94 4.05 -7.07 -8.17
N GLN A 95 3.33 -6.47 -7.23
CA GLN A 95 2.02 -6.90 -6.76
C GLN A 95 0.90 -6.09 -7.46
N ALA A 96 1.00 -5.97 -8.79
CA ALA A 96 0.14 -5.09 -9.60
C ALA A 96 -1.36 -5.44 -9.50
N GLY A 97 -1.70 -6.69 -9.20
CA GLY A 97 -3.09 -7.16 -9.03
C GLY A 97 -3.75 -6.74 -7.71
N LEU A 98 -3.01 -6.18 -6.74
CA LEU A 98 -3.62 -5.64 -5.53
C LEU A 98 -4.29 -4.29 -5.83
N ASP A 99 -5.54 -4.12 -5.41
CA ASP A 99 -6.19 -2.80 -5.44
C ASP A 99 -5.60 -1.84 -4.39
N ASN A 100 -6.07 -0.60 -4.38
CA ASN A 100 -5.53 0.42 -3.48
C ASN A 100 -5.78 0.12 -2.00
N GLY A 101 -6.94 -0.48 -1.68
CA GLY A 101 -7.29 -0.91 -0.33
C GLY A 101 -6.39 -2.04 0.15
N ALA A 102 -6.15 -3.04 -0.69
CA ALA A 102 -5.29 -4.17 -0.40
C ALA A 102 -3.82 -3.76 -0.20
N VAL A 103 -3.31 -2.83 -1.02
CA VAL A 103 -1.96 -2.27 -0.81
C VAL A 103 -1.88 -1.51 0.51
N ALA A 104 -2.86 -0.66 0.82
CA ALA A 104 -2.90 0.03 2.11
C ALA A 104 -2.96 -0.97 3.28
N ALA A 105 -3.78 -2.02 3.18
CA ALA A 105 -3.93 -3.04 4.22
C ALA A 105 -2.63 -3.79 4.50
N VAL A 106 -1.90 -4.25 3.47
CA VAL A 106 -0.62 -4.94 3.68
C VAL A 106 0.46 -4.01 4.23
N LEU A 107 0.56 -2.76 3.76
CA LEU A 107 1.49 -1.78 4.32
C LEU A 107 1.17 -1.47 5.79
N ASN A 108 -0.12 -1.41 6.14
CA ASN A 108 -0.57 -1.21 7.52
C ASN A 108 -0.24 -2.42 8.41
N HIS A 109 -0.40 -3.64 7.89
CA HIS A 109 0.01 -4.85 8.60
C HIS A 109 1.53 -4.83 8.86
N VAL A 110 2.33 -4.52 7.85
CA VAL A 110 3.79 -4.39 8.01
C VAL A 110 4.12 -3.32 9.06
N GLY A 111 3.56 -2.13 8.96
CA GLY A 111 3.87 -1.03 9.86
C GLY A 111 3.39 -1.21 11.29
N SER A 112 2.32 -1.95 11.53
CA SER A 112 1.73 -2.13 12.87
C SER A 112 2.11 -3.46 13.54
N GLN A 113 2.26 -4.54 12.76
CA GLN A 113 2.46 -5.88 13.30
C GLN A 113 3.86 -6.43 13.09
N ILE A 114 4.52 -6.09 11.98
CA ILE A 114 5.82 -6.64 11.60
C ILE A 114 6.94 -5.70 12.03
N SER A 115 6.94 -4.47 11.56
CA SER A 115 7.97 -3.47 11.87
C SER A 115 7.75 -2.90 13.27
N LYS A 116 8.46 -3.43 14.26
CA LYS A 116 8.32 -3.02 15.67
C LYS A 116 9.28 -1.91 16.06
N SER A 117 10.34 -1.67 15.28
CA SER A 117 11.39 -0.70 15.58
C SER A 117 11.26 0.57 14.73
N GLY A 118 11.49 1.73 15.33
CA GLY A 118 11.48 3.01 14.64
C GLY A 118 10.37 3.97 15.08
N PRO A 119 10.14 5.04 14.34
CA PRO A 119 9.16 6.09 14.68
C PRO A 119 7.72 5.59 14.76
N ALA A 120 6.84 6.39 15.35
CA ALA A 120 5.40 6.11 15.39
C ALA A 120 4.85 5.90 13.97
N PHE A 121 4.01 4.88 13.81
CA PHE A 121 3.43 4.53 12.51
C PHE A 121 2.07 5.20 12.31
N ARG A 122 1.92 5.86 11.17
CA ARG A 122 0.64 6.39 10.68
C ARG A 122 0.10 5.47 9.58
N PRO A 123 -1.11 4.94 9.71
CA PRO A 123 -1.69 4.06 8.69
C PRO A 123 -1.75 4.69 7.30
N PHE A 124 -1.58 3.86 6.28
CA PHE A 124 -1.83 4.20 4.88
C PHE A 124 -3.32 4.16 4.58
N THR A 125 -3.76 4.99 3.64
CA THR A 125 -5.13 4.98 3.13
C THR A 125 -5.16 4.56 1.66
N ALA A 126 -6.28 4.01 1.20
CA ALA A 126 -6.47 3.69 -0.22
C ALA A 126 -6.30 4.91 -1.13
N ALA A 127 -6.74 6.09 -0.67
CA ALA A 127 -6.58 7.34 -1.41
C ALA A 127 -5.11 7.76 -1.55
N GLU A 128 -4.29 7.52 -0.52
CA GLU A 128 -2.84 7.76 -0.57
C GLU A 128 -2.16 6.81 -1.58
N VAL A 129 -2.53 5.54 -1.57
CA VAL A 129 -2.05 4.55 -2.56
C VAL A 129 -2.44 4.97 -3.97
N ALA A 130 -3.68 5.41 -4.19
CA ALA A 130 -4.14 5.89 -5.50
C ALA A 130 -3.29 7.06 -6.02
N ARG A 131 -2.99 8.04 -5.17
CA ARG A 131 -2.11 9.16 -5.53
C ARG A 131 -0.69 8.71 -5.87
N ALA A 132 -0.12 7.76 -5.12
CA ALA A 132 1.20 7.22 -5.41
C ALA A 132 1.27 6.49 -6.77
N ARG A 133 0.19 5.80 -7.16
CA ARG A 133 0.08 5.13 -8.47
C ARG A 133 -0.04 6.13 -9.63
N ALA A 134 -0.71 7.27 -9.40
CA ALA A 134 -0.89 8.28 -10.42
C ALA A 134 0.48 8.81 -10.89
N GLY A 135 0.72 8.81 -12.19
CA GLY A 135 1.99 9.22 -12.78
C GLY A 135 3.16 8.23 -12.61
N ALA A 136 2.91 7.03 -12.07
CA ALA A 136 3.96 6.02 -11.87
C ALA A 136 3.88 4.83 -12.84
N SER A 137 2.99 4.88 -13.84
CA SER A 137 2.79 3.77 -14.80
C SER A 137 4.04 3.46 -15.63
N ALA A 138 4.85 4.48 -15.94
CA ALA A 138 6.09 4.31 -16.69
C ALA A 138 7.30 3.87 -15.84
N LEU A 139 7.20 3.88 -14.50
CA LEU A 139 8.31 3.50 -13.64
C LEU A 139 8.52 1.99 -13.67
N THR A 140 9.76 1.59 -13.88
CA THR A 140 10.23 0.21 -13.73
C THR A 140 10.59 -0.10 -12.27
N GLY A 141 10.77 -1.37 -11.92
CA GLY A 141 11.27 -1.75 -10.60
C GLY A 141 12.66 -1.17 -10.30
N ALA A 142 13.50 -0.97 -11.32
CA ALA A 142 14.80 -0.33 -11.18
C ALA A 142 14.66 1.18 -10.90
N ASP A 143 13.69 1.84 -11.52
CA ASP A 143 13.41 3.26 -11.22
C ASP A 143 12.95 3.43 -9.78
N VAL A 144 12.07 2.54 -9.32
CA VAL A 144 11.58 2.57 -7.93
C VAL A 144 12.72 2.29 -6.95
N ALA A 145 13.60 1.31 -7.22
CA ALA A 145 14.74 1.02 -6.35
C ALA A 145 15.64 2.26 -6.15
N ARG A 146 15.86 3.06 -7.20
CA ARG A 146 16.64 4.31 -7.11
C ARG A 146 15.99 5.40 -6.25
N LEU A 147 14.68 5.34 -6.02
CA LEU A 147 14.00 6.29 -5.15
C LEU A 147 14.28 6.07 -3.67
N HIS A 148 14.79 4.91 -3.26
CA HIS A 148 14.93 4.52 -1.85
C HIS A 148 15.71 5.55 -1.02
N SER A 149 16.95 5.84 -1.39
CA SER A 149 17.81 6.79 -0.65
C SER A 149 17.27 8.22 -0.71
N ALA A 150 16.77 8.67 -1.87
CA ALA A 150 16.15 9.98 -2.00
C ALA A 150 14.89 10.12 -1.14
N ALA A 151 14.16 9.02 -0.92
CA ALA A 151 13.00 8.96 -0.05
C ALA A 151 13.33 8.91 1.45
N GLY A 152 14.62 8.83 1.82
CA GLY A 152 15.11 8.76 3.18
C GLY A 152 15.32 7.35 3.72
N GLY A 153 15.40 6.37 2.83
CA GLY A 153 15.81 5.00 3.15
C GLY A 153 17.29 4.91 3.54
N ARG A 154 17.57 3.95 4.40
CA ARG A 154 18.94 3.75 4.98
C ARG A 154 19.34 2.29 4.92
#